data_81c4eab27e37a9c065124740136236d5
#
_entry.id   81c4eab27e37a9c065124740136236d5
#
_cell.length_a   1.000
_cell.length_b   1.000
_cell.length_c   1.000
_cell.angle_alpha   90.00
_cell.angle_beta   90.00
_cell.angle_gamma   90.00
#
_symmetry.space_group_name_H-M   'P 1'
#
loop_
_entity.id
_entity.type
_entity.pdbx_description
1 polymer ?
#
loop_
_entity_poly.entity_id
_entity_poly.type
_entity_poly.pdbx_seq_one_letter_code
_entity_poly.pdbx_strand_id
1 'polypeptide(L)'
;MIPSGNALNEASKITKLTEDEIYNSLFEAFNYAKDKNLEISFTSPGWISKELLNKMNMVVPSCGACMSNMAIAPNGEVLPCQSFLCDDGLGNILNMSFKKIWNSKRCKSMRKISSEEEEICQLNEVKK
;
A
#
# COMPACT_ATOMS: atom_id res chain seq x y z
N MET A 1 5.47 6.36 8.23
CA MET A 1 5.86 5.19 7.40
C MET A 1 5.70 3.93 8.24
N ILE A 2 5.04 2.91 7.68
CA ILE A 2 4.84 1.66 8.39
C ILE A 2 6.01 0.74 8.10
N PRO A 3 6.78 0.35 9.12
CA PRO A 3 7.88 -0.58 8.92
C PRO A 3 7.35 -1.96 8.54
N SER A 4 7.93 -2.57 7.52
CA SER A 4 7.61 -3.93 7.06
C SER A 4 8.89 -4.72 6.77
N GLY A 5 8.81 -6.06 6.82
CA GLY A 5 9.97 -6.91 6.57
C GLY A 5 11.14 -6.63 7.53
N ASN A 6 12.34 -6.48 7.00
CA ASN A 6 13.56 -6.22 7.78
C ASN A 6 13.53 -4.89 8.56
N ALA A 7 12.67 -3.93 8.17
CA ALA A 7 12.51 -2.68 8.90
C ALA A 7 11.80 -2.85 10.26
N LEU A 8 11.30 -4.04 10.57
CA LEU A 8 10.76 -4.38 11.90
C LEU A 8 11.84 -4.77 12.93
N ASN A 9 13.06 -5.03 12.48
CA ASN A 9 14.16 -5.43 13.37
C ASN A 9 14.61 -4.25 14.25
N GLU A 10 15.13 -4.57 15.44
CA GLU A 10 15.59 -3.58 16.43
C GLU A 10 16.63 -2.61 15.84
N ALA A 11 17.56 -3.11 15.00
CA ALA A 11 18.55 -2.28 14.33
C ALA A 11 17.92 -1.20 13.43
N SER A 12 16.75 -1.45 12.86
CA SER A 12 16.04 -0.50 12.00
C SER A 12 15.26 0.55 12.80
N LYS A 13 15.03 0.34 14.09
CA LYS A 13 14.38 1.33 14.97
C LYS A 13 15.26 2.56 15.19
N ILE A 14 16.59 2.39 15.16
CA ILE A 14 17.57 3.45 15.36
C ILE A 14 17.59 4.42 14.15
N THR A 15 17.22 3.94 12.98
CA THR A 15 17.23 4.72 11.73
C THR A 15 15.83 5.18 11.30
N LYS A 16 14.84 5.03 12.19
CA LYS A 16 13.47 5.43 11.88
C LYS A 16 13.36 6.95 11.82
N LEU A 17 13.00 7.47 10.67
CA LEU A 17 12.70 8.88 10.49
C LEU A 17 11.50 9.29 11.35
N THR A 18 11.58 10.45 11.95
CA THR A 18 10.45 11.10 12.62
C THR A 18 9.43 11.59 11.59
N GLU A 19 8.22 11.88 12.04
CA GLU A 19 7.18 12.43 11.15
C GLU A 19 7.62 13.78 10.55
N ASP A 20 8.31 14.61 11.33
CA ASP A 20 8.82 15.90 10.87
C ASP A 20 9.93 15.73 9.82
N GLU A 21 10.83 14.78 9.98
CA GLU A 21 11.87 14.49 8.97
C GLU A 21 11.26 13.98 7.66
N ILE A 22 10.25 13.11 7.75
CA ILE A 22 9.51 12.64 6.58
C ILE A 22 8.80 13.83 5.92
N TYR A 23 8.13 14.68 6.72
CA TYR A 23 7.43 15.85 6.20
C TYR A 23 8.37 16.78 5.46
N ASN A 24 9.47 17.19 6.09
CA ASN A 24 10.42 18.12 5.51
C ASN A 24 11.00 17.59 4.20
N SER A 25 11.42 16.31 4.20
CA SER A 25 11.96 15.67 2.99
C SER A 25 10.96 15.63 1.84
N LEU A 26 9.71 15.33 2.14
CA LEU A 26 8.64 15.29 1.13
C LEU A 26 8.26 16.69 0.65
N PHE A 27 8.22 17.65 1.55
CA PHE A 27 7.92 19.04 1.21
C PHE A 27 9.00 19.65 0.29
N GLU A 28 10.27 19.38 0.57
CA GLU A 28 11.38 19.77 -0.31
C GLU A 28 11.27 19.09 -1.69
N ALA A 29 11.03 17.79 -1.72
CA ALA A 29 10.85 17.04 -2.97
C ALA A 29 9.65 17.56 -3.79
N PHE A 30 8.54 17.87 -3.12
CA PHE A 30 7.35 18.43 -3.75
C PHE A 30 7.61 19.82 -4.36
N ASN A 31 8.26 20.71 -3.60
CA ASN A 31 8.60 22.04 -4.11
C ASN A 31 9.56 21.95 -5.30
N TYR A 32 10.58 21.08 -5.21
CA TYR A 32 11.50 20.86 -6.33
C TYR A 32 10.77 20.35 -7.58
N ALA A 33 9.88 19.37 -7.42
CA ALA A 33 9.11 18.83 -8.54
C ALA A 33 8.21 19.91 -9.17
N LYS A 34 7.55 20.71 -8.35
CA LYS A 34 6.71 21.82 -8.80
C LYS A 34 7.51 22.83 -9.61
N ASP A 35 8.69 23.23 -9.13
CA ASP A 35 9.58 24.16 -9.84
C ASP A 35 10.08 23.60 -11.18
N LYS A 36 10.19 22.28 -11.29
CA LYS A 36 10.61 21.59 -12.51
C LYS A 36 9.44 21.11 -13.39
N ASN A 37 8.21 21.45 -13.01
CA ASN A 37 6.99 20.99 -13.68
C ASN A 37 6.91 19.45 -13.78
N LEU A 38 7.31 18.76 -12.70
CA LEU A 38 7.23 17.31 -12.54
C LEU A 38 6.04 16.96 -11.67
N GLU A 39 5.37 15.85 -12.00
CA GLU A 39 4.28 15.32 -11.19
C GLU A 39 4.82 14.35 -10.12
N ILE A 40 4.39 14.54 -8.87
CA ILE A 40 4.61 13.58 -7.80
C ILE A 40 3.26 13.01 -7.38
N SER A 41 3.18 11.69 -7.30
CA SER A 41 2.02 10.99 -6.79
C SER A 41 2.42 9.86 -5.85
N PHE A 42 1.52 9.49 -4.94
CA PHE A 42 1.66 8.31 -4.10
C PHE A 42 0.77 7.19 -4.63
N THR A 43 1.31 5.99 -4.68
CA THR A 43 0.61 4.82 -5.24
C THR A 43 -0.03 3.95 -4.17
N SER A 44 0.24 4.21 -2.89
CA SER A 44 -0.26 3.38 -1.79
C SER A 44 -0.68 4.24 -0.60
N PRO A 45 -1.84 3.97 0.02
CA PRO A 45 -2.27 4.63 1.25
C PRO A 45 -1.41 4.20 2.44
N GLY A 46 -1.45 4.99 3.51
CA GLY A 46 -0.83 4.65 4.79
C GLY A 46 0.68 4.92 4.91
N TRP A 47 1.31 5.49 3.88
CA TRP A 47 2.71 5.92 3.95
C TRP A 47 2.84 7.29 4.62
N ILE A 48 1.86 8.13 4.41
CA ILE A 48 1.79 9.51 4.88
C ILE A 48 0.38 9.75 5.39
N SER A 49 0.24 10.56 6.43
CA SER A 49 -1.08 10.93 6.95
C SER A 49 -1.87 11.77 5.95
N LYS A 50 -3.19 11.67 6.00
CA LYS A 50 -4.09 12.47 5.15
C LYS A 50 -3.94 13.96 5.40
N GLU A 51 -3.75 14.34 6.67
CA GLU A 51 -3.52 15.73 7.06
C GLU A 51 -2.30 16.29 6.33
N LEU A 52 -1.25 15.48 6.21
CA LEU A 52 -0.03 15.89 5.55
C LEU A 52 -0.21 16.00 4.04
N LEU A 53 -0.86 15.03 3.42
CA LEU A 53 -1.19 15.09 1.99
C LEU A 53 -2.07 16.29 1.66
N ASN A 54 -3.07 16.58 2.50
CA ASN A 54 -3.93 17.75 2.35
C ASN A 54 -3.16 19.06 2.47
N LYS A 55 -2.22 19.19 3.42
CA LYS A 55 -1.33 20.36 3.54
C LYS A 55 -0.49 20.58 2.29
N MET A 56 -0.12 19.48 1.61
CA MET A 56 0.65 19.53 0.37
C MET A 56 -0.24 19.64 -0.87
N ASN A 57 -1.56 19.72 -0.70
CA ASN A 57 -2.56 19.74 -1.77
C ASN A 57 -2.47 18.53 -2.70
N MET A 58 -2.13 17.37 -2.14
CA MET A 58 -1.98 16.09 -2.84
C MET A 58 -3.20 15.20 -2.64
N VAL A 59 -3.49 14.39 -3.66
CA VAL A 59 -4.58 13.42 -3.59
C VAL A 59 -4.17 12.25 -2.70
N VAL A 60 -5.06 11.85 -1.80
CA VAL A 60 -4.90 10.64 -0.99
C VAL A 60 -5.04 9.42 -1.92
N PRO A 61 -4.04 8.54 -2.01
CA PRO A 61 -4.14 7.37 -2.86
C PRO A 61 -5.11 6.35 -2.26
N SER A 62 -5.93 5.73 -3.09
CA SER A 62 -6.74 4.59 -2.69
C SER A 62 -5.92 3.29 -2.63
N CYS A 63 -6.37 2.34 -1.80
CA CYS A 63 -5.82 0.98 -1.84
C CYS A 63 -6.27 0.27 -3.12
N GLY A 64 -5.36 -0.08 -4.00
CA GLY A 64 -5.68 -0.79 -5.25
C GLY A 64 -5.83 -2.31 -5.11
N ALA A 65 -5.71 -2.88 -3.91
CA ALA A 65 -5.73 -4.33 -3.67
C ALA A 65 -7.00 -5.00 -4.22
N CYS A 66 -6.83 -6.05 -5.00
CA CYS A 66 -7.93 -6.75 -5.70
C CYS A 66 -8.78 -5.87 -6.63
N MET A 67 -8.37 -4.66 -6.94
CA MET A 67 -9.10 -3.73 -7.80
C MET A 67 -8.26 -3.32 -9.01
N SER A 68 -7.23 -2.51 -8.80
CA SER A 68 -6.31 -2.06 -9.83
C SER A 68 -4.96 -2.78 -9.81
N ASN A 69 -4.64 -3.49 -8.74
CA ASN A 69 -3.45 -4.31 -8.66
C ASN A 69 -3.71 -5.65 -7.94
N MET A 70 -2.98 -6.65 -8.35
CA MET A 70 -2.85 -7.97 -7.73
C MET A 70 -1.44 -8.48 -8.02
N ALA A 71 -0.97 -9.46 -7.26
CA ALA A 71 0.31 -10.10 -7.52
C ALA A 71 0.16 -11.62 -7.62
N ILE A 72 1.10 -12.25 -8.31
CA ILE A 72 1.20 -13.71 -8.40
C ILE A 72 2.58 -14.09 -7.89
N ALA A 73 2.62 -14.88 -6.85
CA ALA A 73 3.87 -15.40 -6.29
C ALA A 73 4.46 -16.51 -7.18
N PRO A 74 5.76 -16.80 -7.06
CA PRO A 74 6.41 -17.82 -7.89
C PRO A 74 5.79 -19.23 -7.80
N ASN A 75 5.13 -19.53 -6.69
CA ASN A 75 4.38 -20.79 -6.48
C ASN A 75 2.97 -20.78 -7.09
N GLY A 76 2.59 -19.74 -7.82
CA GLY A 76 1.28 -19.57 -8.43
C GLY A 76 0.20 -19.02 -7.50
N GLU A 77 0.53 -18.68 -6.27
CA GLU A 77 -0.41 -18.06 -5.34
C GLU A 77 -0.76 -16.64 -5.76
N VAL A 78 -2.05 -16.32 -5.75
CA VAL A 78 -2.55 -14.98 -6.10
C VAL A 78 -2.74 -14.17 -4.84
N LEU A 79 -2.13 -13.00 -4.80
CA LEU A 79 -2.11 -12.08 -3.65
C LEU A 79 -2.93 -10.82 -3.96
N PRO A 80 -3.56 -10.22 -2.95
CA PRO A 80 -4.32 -8.96 -3.13
C PRO A 80 -3.50 -7.80 -3.69
N CYS A 81 -2.23 -7.69 -3.33
CA CYS A 81 -1.24 -6.76 -3.87
C CYS A 81 0.17 -7.31 -3.66
N GLN A 82 1.19 -6.69 -4.28
CA GLN A 82 2.59 -7.13 -4.18
C GLN A 82 3.18 -7.06 -2.76
N SER A 83 2.61 -6.25 -1.88
CA SER A 83 3.09 -6.12 -0.49
C SER A 83 2.43 -7.10 0.48
N PHE A 84 1.48 -7.90 0.01
CA PHE A 84 0.70 -8.83 0.84
C PHE A 84 1.39 -10.20 0.88
N LEU A 85 2.56 -10.27 1.53
CA LEU A 85 3.45 -11.44 1.50
C LEU A 85 3.28 -12.40 2.69
N CYS A 86 2.42 -12.08 3.66
CA CYS A 86 2.43 -12.74 4.97
C CYS A 86 1.16 -13.51 5.32
N ASP A 87 0.22 -13.62 4.41
CA ASP A 87 -1.09 -14.23 4.67
C ASP A 87 -1.51 -15.21 3.60
N ASP A 88 -2.54 -15.99 3.91
CA ASP A 88 -3.19 -16.85 2.91
C ASP A 88 -3.60 -16.02 1.70
N GLY A 89 -3.15 -16.41 0.53
CA GLY A 89 -3.51 -15.82 -0.74
C GLY A 89 -5.00 -15.92 -1.06
N LEU A 90 -5.37 -15.44 -2.21
CA LEU A 90 -6.75 -15.51 -2.73
C LEU A 90 -7.05 -16.86 -3.39
N GLY A 91 -6.04 -17.67 -3.61
CA GLY A 91 -6.06 -18.93 -4.30
C GLY A 91 -4.85 -19.09 -5.22
N ASN A 92 -4.72 -20.24 -5.87
CA ASN A 92 -3.57 -20.57 -6.71
C ASN A 92 -4.01 -20.79 -8.16
N ILE A 93 -3.39 -20.04 -9.10
CA ILE A 93 -3.72 -20.09 -10.53
C ILE A 93 -3.36 -21.43 -11.20
N LEU A 94 -2.48 -22.22 -10.57
CA LEU A 94 -2.15 -23.55 -11.07
C LEU A 94 -3.28 -24.56 -10.79
N ASN A 95 -4.15 -24.28 -9.80
CA ASN A 95 -5.19 -25.20 -9.34
C ASN A 95 -6.61 -24.70 -9.67
N MET A 96 -6.78 -23.41 -9.97
CA MET A 96 -8.08 -22.85 -10.31
C MET A 96 -7.98 -21.66 -11.26
N SER A 97 -9.06 -21.42 -12.02
CA SER A 97 -9.08 -20.30 -12.95
C SER A 97 -9.04 -18.95 -12.22
N PHE A 98 -8.38 -17.95 -12.82
CA PHE A 98 -8.35 -16.59 -12.31
C PHE A 98 -9.76 -16.01 -12.09
N LYS A 99 -10.71 -16.33 -12.99
CA LYS A 99 -12.13 -15.93 -12.84
C LYS A 99 -12.73 -16.42 -11.52
N LYS A 100 -12.39 -17.65 -11.08
CA LYS A 100 -12.87 -18.22 -9.80
C LYS A 100 -12.23 -17.50 -8.61
N ILE A 101 -10.92 -17.20 -8.68
CA ILE A 101 -10.20 -16.43 -7.67
C ILE A 101 -10.78 -15.02 -7.56
N TRP A 102 -10.95 -14.34 -8.69
CA TRP A 102 -11.51 -12.99 -8.79
C TRP A 102 -12.91 -12.86 -8.17
N ASN A 103 -13.72 -13.90 -8.33
CA ASN A 103 -15.10 -13.95 -7.82
C ASN A 103 -15.22 -14.56 -6.42
N SER A 104 -14.12 -14.94 -5.77
CA SER A 104 -14.14 -15.49 -4.41
C SER A 104 -14.67 -14.46 -3.41
N LYS A 105 -15.23 -14.95 -2.31
CA LYS A 105 -15.74 -14.08 -1.22
C LYS A 105 -14.63 -13.17 -0.71
N ARG A 106 -13.42 -13.69 -0.50
CA ARG A 106 -12.27 -12.95 0.01
C ARG A 106 -11.86 -11.84 -0.96
N CYS A 107 -11.72 -12.14 -2.25
CA CYS A 107 -11.36 -11.12 -3.25
C CYS A 107 -12.43 -10.02 -3.38
N LYS A 108 -13.71 -10.37 -3.29
CA LYS A 108 -14.83 -9.40 -3.28
C LYS A 108 -14.81 -8.52 -2.03
N SER A 109 -14.56 -9.11 -0.85
CA SER A 109 -14.44 -8.35 0.39
C SER A 109 -13.28 -7.36 0.33
N MET A 110 -12.11 -7.81 -0.13
CA MET A 110 -10.94 -6.94 -0.29
C MET A 110 -11.21 -5.78 -1.25
N ARG A 111 -11.87 -6.02 -2.38
CA ARG A 111 -12.27 -4.95 -3.32
C ARG A 111 -13.21 -3.94 -2.67
N LYS A 112 -14.19 -4.41 -1.89
CA LYS A 112 -15.11 -3.53 -1.19
C LYS A 112 -14.34 -2.56 -0.29
N ILE A 113 -13.46 -3.09 0.57
CA ILE A 113 -12.63 -2.27 1.46
C ILE A 113 -11.72 -1.33 0.65
N SER A 114 -11.12 -1.81 -0.43
CA SER A 114 -10.25 -0.97 -1.30
C SER A 114 -11.02 0.15 -2.02
N SER A 115 -12.34 0.01 -2.21
CA SER A 115 -13.20 1.02 -2.85
C SER A 115 -13.81 2.02 -1.85
N GLU A 116 -13.87 1.68 -0.58
CA GLU A 116 -14.37 2.53 0.48
C GLU A 116 -13.22 3.43 0.93
N GLU A 117 -12.85 4.46 0.24
CA GLU A 117 -11.83 5.51 0.50
C GLU A 117 -11.16 5.48 1.92
N GLU A 118 -10.98 4.29 2.48
CA GLU A 118 -10.33 4.09 3.75
C GLU A 118 -8.83 4.33 3.59
N GLU A 119 -8.32 5.27 4.35
CA GLU A 119 -6.94 5.75 4.37
C GLU A 119 -5.96 4.69 4.87
N ILE A 120 -6.45 3.51 5.23
CA ILE A 120 -5.68 2.48 5.90
C ILE A 120 -5.35 1.37 4.91
N CYS A 121 -4.06 1.13 4.73
CA CYS A 121 -3.61 -0.09 4.06
C CYS A 121 -4.04 -1.30 4.90
N GLN A 122 -4.78 -2.24 4.30
CA GLN A 122 -5.26 -3.45 4.98
C GLN A 122 -4.15 -4.31 5.60
N LEU A 123 -2.91 -4.17 5.12
CA LEU A 123 -1.73 -4.76 5.76
C LEU A 123 -1.51 -4.31 7.20
N ASN A 124 -2.11 -3.19 7.61
CA ASN A 124 -1.97 -2.67 8.97
C ASN A 124 -2.93 -3.35 9.95
N GLU A 125 -4.06 -3.88 9.49
CA GLU A 125 -5.05 -4.54 10.33
C GLU A 125 -4.70 -6.00 10.60
N VAL A 126 -3.97 -6.64 9.71
CA VAL A 126 -3.59 -8.07 9.83
C VAL A 126 -2.49 -8.31 10.88
N LYS A 127 -1.92 -7.25 11.46
CA LYS A 127 -0.83 -7.35 12.45
C LYS A 127 -1.25 -7.11 13.90
N LYS A 128 -2.54 -7.20 14.19
CA LYS A 128 -3.02 -7.17 15.59
C LYS A 128 -3.24 -8.58 16.13
#